data_fd9b7f517418e7b943fe2b0488231982
#
_entry.id   fd9b7f517418e7b943fe2b0488231982
#
_cell.length_a   1.000
_cell.length_b   1.000
_cell.length_c   1.000
_cell.angle_alpha   90.00
_cell.angle_beta   90.00
_cell.angle_gamma   90.00
#
_symmetry.space_group_name_H-M   'P 1'
#
loop_
_entity.id
_entity.type
_entity.pdbx_description
1 polymer ?
#
loop_
_entity_poly.entity_id
_entity_poly.type
_entity_poly.pdbx_seq_one_letter_code
_entity_poly.pdbx_strand_id
1 'polypeptide(L)'
;MSEEIILEARDIWHSYEENDRFSLQGLDLKVKKGSKVAFMGANGSGKSTFFLCCNGILRPQKGDILFHGKPVSYKRKELLALRAKVGIVFQDPDKQLFSASVEQEISFGILNLGVAKEQARTEVEQVMEELEIVPFRKRPVHALSGGQKKQVSIADILVMRPEIIILDEPAAALDPKHTRMVNEMVDKLTEQGITVLMATHDMDYAYAWADEIVLMKDGK
;
A
#
# COMPACT_ATOMS: atom_id res chain seq x y z
N MET A 1 -3.65 -20.56 19.10
CA MET A 1 -4.55 -20.07 18.03
C MET A 1 -3.76 -20.15 16.75
N SER A 2 -4.28 -20.78 15.69
CA SER A 2 -3.59 -20.78 14.38
C SER A 2 -3.53 -19.36 13.87
N GLU A 3 -2.32 -18.85 13.59
CA GLU A 3 -2.13 -17.52 13.02
C GLU A 3 -2.78 -17.47 11.63
N GLU A 4 -3.73 -16.57 11.43
CA GLU A 4 -4.47 -16.42 10.17
C GLU A 4 -3.55 -15.84 9.10
N ILE A 5 -3.34 -16.56 7.98
CA ILE A 5 -2.62 -16.06 6.83
C ILE A 5 -3.59 -15.23 5.97
N ILE A 6 -3.32 -13.94 5.84
CA ILE A 6 -4.17 -13.02 5.07
C ILE A 6 -3.76 -12.93 3.61
N LEU A 7 -2.45 -12.96 3.33
CA LEU A 7 -1.88 -12.91 1.98
C LEU A 7 -0.82 -14.01 1.82
N GLU A 8 -0.84 -14.71 0.70
CA GLU A 8 0.16 -15.72 0.38
C GLU A 8 0.60 -15.58 -1.08
N ALA A 9 1.89 -15.61 -1.31
CA ALA A 9 2.52 -15.71 -2.62
C ALA A 9 3.08 -17.12 -2.76
N ARG A 10 2.83 -17.79 -3.89
CA ARG A 10 3.31 -19.14 -4.20
C ARG A 10 4.01 -19.16 -5.53
N ASP A 11 5.31 -19.41 -5.54
CA ASP A 11 6.17 -19.56 -6.72
C ASP A 11 5.96 -18.44 -7.75
N ILE A 12 6.01 -17.17 -7.30
CA ILE A 12 5.70 -16.00 -8.11
C ILE A 12 6.85 -15.67 -9.06
N TRP A 13 6.54 -15.63 -10.36
CA TRP A 13 7.45 -15.21 -11.42
C TRP A 13 6.85 -14.05 -12.21
N HIS A 14 7.66 -13.03 -12.47
CA HIS A 14 7.25 -11.89 -13.29
C HIS A 14 8.44 -11.26 -14.02
N SER A 15 8.23 -10.90 -15.30
CA SER A 15 9.12 -10.11 -16.14
C SER A 15 8.30 -9.03 -16.83
N TYR A 16 8.88 -7.85 -17.05
CA TYR A 16 8.20 -6.76 -17.78
C TYR A 16 8.21 -6.95 -19.29
N GLU A 17 9.21 -7.64 -19.82
CA GLU A 17 9.35 -7.98 -21.24
C GLU A 17 9.57 -9.49 -21.42
N GLU A 18 9.13 -10.06 -22.55
CA GLU A 18 9.18 -11.53 -22.79
C GLU A 18 10.59 -12.12 -22.78
N ASN A 19 11.62 -11.34 -23.06
CA ASN A 19 13.03 -11.77 -23.11
C ASN A 19 13.91 -11.13 -22.03
N ASP A 20 13.32 -10.43 -21.08
CA ASP A 20 14.06 -9.76 -20.02
C ASP A 20 14.34 -10.65 -18.81
N ARG A 21 15.33 -10.22 -18.01
CA ARG A 21 15.58 -10.80 -16.71
C ARG A 21 14.32 -10.72 -15.84
N PHE A 22 13.95 -11.83 -15.25
CA PHE A 22 12.82 -11.87 -14.32
C PHE A 22 13.03 -10.90 -13.16
N SER A 23 12.04 -10.05 -12.92
CA SER A 23 11.97 -9.16 -11.75
C SER A 23 11.55 -9.89 -10.48
N LEU A 24 10.81 -11.03 -10.63
CA LEU A 24 10.50 -11.99 -9.57
C LEU A 24 10.81 -13.39 -10.07
N GLN A 25 11.42 -14.22 -9.23
CA GLN A 25 12.00 -15.51 -9.62
C GLN A 25 11.67 -16.62 -8.61
N GLY A 26 10.42 -17.07 -8.57
CA GLY A 26 9.98 -18.13 -7.66
C GLY A 26 9.87 -17.64 -6.23
N LEU A 27 9.26 -16.47 -6.01
CA LEU A 27 9.09 -15.89 -4.69
C LEU A 27 7.92 -16.56 -3.96
N ASP A 28 8.20 -17.08 -2.77
CA ASP A 28 7.23 -17.60 -1.81
C ASP A 28 7.19 -16.72 -0.56
N LEU A 29 5.99 -16.36 -0.11
CA LEU A 29 5.81 -15.58 1.12
C LEU A 29 4.42 -15.85 1.72
N LYS A 30 4.34 -15.85 3.05
CA LYS A 30 3.08 -15.87 3.80
C LYS A 30 3.05 -14.69 4.75
N VAL A 31 1.99 -13.90 4.69
CA VAL A 31 1.78 -12.73 5.54
C VAL A 31 0.65 -13.04 6.52
N LYS A 32 0.94 -12.87 7.81
CA LYS A 32 -0.03 -13.03 8.88
C LYS A 32 -0.90 -11.78 8.98
N LYS A 33 -2.18 -11.98 9.32
CA LYS A 33 -3.10 -10.87 9.57
C LYS A 33 -2.65 -10.01 10.75
N GLY A 34 -2.66 -8.70 10.58
CA GLY A 34 -2.24 -7.73 11.59
C GLY A 34 -0.73 -7.63 11.78
N SER A 35 0.08 -8.35 10.98
CA SER A 35 1.54 -8.26 11.08
C SER A 35 2.11 -7.02 10.40
N LYS A 36 3.30 -6.62 10.87
CA LYS A 36 4.14 -5.56 10.33
C LYS A 36 5.32 -6.21 9.61
N VAL A 37 5.32 -6.14 8.27
CA VAL A 37 6.36 -6.78 7.45
C VAL A 37 7.18 -5.73 6.73
N ALA A 38 8.46 -5.63 7.05
CA ALA A 38 9.40 -4.75 6.36
C ALA A 38 10.10 -5.48 5.21
N PHE A 39 10.08 -4.88 4.03
CA PHE A 39 10.79 -5.37 2.85
C PHE A 39 12.06 -4.56 2.63
N MET A 40 13.19 -5.23 2.63
CA MET A 40 14.51 -4.64 2.45
C MET A 40 15.22 -5.26 1.24
N GLY A 41 16.13 -4.51 0.65
CA GLY A 41 16.89 -4.95 -0.51
C GLY A 41 17.25 -3.78 -1.42
N ALA A 42 18.23 -3.98 -2.29
CA ALA A 42 18.69 -2.96 -3.23
C ALA A 42 17.57 -2.50 -4.20
N ASN A 43 17.75 -1.32 -4.81
CA ASN A 43 16.89 -0.89 -5.91
C ASN A 43 16.95 -1.94 -7.04
N GLY A 44 15.79 -2.28 -7.61
CA GLY A 44 15.67 -3.33 -8.61
C GLY A 44 15.64 -4.76 -8.05
N SER A 45 15.62 -4.97 -6.72
CA SER A 45 15.52 -6.31 -6.13
C SER A 45 14.16 -6.99 -6.30
N GLY A 46 13.13 -6.27 -6.78
CA GLY A 46 11.80 -6.81 -7.04
C GLY A 46 10.71 -6.38 -6.06
N LYS A 47 11.00 -5.58 -5.01
CA LYS A 47 10.03 -5.16 -3.97
C LYS A 47 8.75 -4.54 -4.56
N SER A 48 8.90 -3.46 -5.34
CA SER A 48 7.76 -2.77 -5.95
C SER A 48 7.00 -3.67 -6.92
N THR A 49 7.70 -4.53 -7.69
CA THR A 49 7.06 -5.51 -8.59
C THR A 49 6.20 -6.50 -7.79
N PHE A 50 6.71 -7.00 -6.66
CA PHE A 50 5.96 -7.88 -5.77
C PHE A 50 4.72 -7.18 -5.20
N PHE A 51 4.85 -5.95 -4.74
CA PHE A 51 3.73 -5.15 -4.24
C PHE A 51 2.63 -4.93 -5.28
N LEU A 52 3.02 -4.66 -6.53
CA LEU A 52 2.07 -4.54 -7.65
C LEU A 52 1.37 -5.87 -7.96
N CYS A 53 2.03 -7.00 -7.78
CA CYS A 53 1.39 -8.32 -7.88
C CYS A 53 0.39 -8.55 -6.73
N CYS A 54 0.72 -8.17 -5.49
CA CYS A 54 -0.16 -8.33 -4.33
C CYS A 54 -1.47 -7.53 -4.48
N ASN A 55 -1.40 -6.32 -5.05
CA ASN A 55 -2.58 -5.46 -5.30
C ASN A 55 -3.32 -5.81 -6.60
N GLY A 56 -2.80 -6.74 -7.42
CA GLY A 56 -3.38 -7.14 -8.71
C GLY A 56 -3.23 -6.09 -9.81
N ILE A 57 -2.29 -5.12 -9.69
CA ILE A 57 -1.90 -4.22 -10.79
C ILE A 57 -1.11 -5.02 -11.83
N LEU A 58 -0.16 -5.84 -11.37
CA LEU A 58 0.55 -6.79 -12.21
C LEU A 58 -0.01 -8.20 -11.99
N ARG A 59 -0.05 -8.97 -13.07
CA ARG A 59 -0.38 -10.40 -13.02
C ARG A 59 0.92 -11.19 -13.10
N PRO A 60 1.21 -12.08 -12.14
CA PRO A 60 2.33 -13.01 -12.26
C PRO A 60 2.21 -13.85 -13.55
N GLN A 61 3.34 -14.11 -14.19
CA GLN A 61 3.40 -15.02 -15.35
C GLN A 61 3.31 -16.48 -14.92
N LYS A 62 3.79 -16.78 -13.68
CA LYS A 62 3.69 -18.09 -13.05
C LYS A 62 3.47 -17.90 -11.55
N GLY A 63 2.80 -18.87 -10.95
CA GLY A 63 2.45 -18.84 -9.53
C GLY A 63 1.16 -18.09 -9.25
N ASP A 64 0.77 -18.04 -7.98
CA ASP A 64 -0.49 -17.47 -7.53
C ASP A 64 -0.30 -16.56 -6.31
N ILE A 65 -0.95 -15.39 -6.33
CA ILE A 65 -1.21 -14.60 -5.12
C ILE A 65 -2.56 -15.04 -4.57
N LEU A 66 -2.60 -15.37 -3.28
CA LEU A 66 -3.83 -15.72 -2.58
C LEU A 66 -4.15 -14.65 -1.53
N PHE A 67 -5.41 -14.23 -1.49
CA PHE A 67 -5.95 -13.36 -0.45
C PHE A 67 -7.04 -14.12 0.32
N HIS A 68 -6.92 -14.22 1.65
CA HIS A 68 -7.74 -15.11 2.48
C HIS A 68 -7.82 -16.55 1.94
N GLY A 69 -6.68 -17.09 1.51
CA GLY A 69 -6.57 -18.45 0.97
C GLY A 69 -7.20 -18.67 -0.41
N LYS A 70 -7.74 -17.64 -1.06
CA LYS A 70 -8.34 -17.69 -2.39
C LYS A 70 -7.42 -17.05 -3.42
N PRO A 71 -7.15 -17.69 -4.57
CA PRO A 71 -6.37 -17.08 -5.64
C PRO A 71 -7.00 -15.78 -6.13
N VAL A 72 -6.14 -14.78 -6.34
CA VAL A 72 -6.56 -13.49 -6.90
C VAL A 72 -7.11 -13.66 -8.29
N SER A 73 -8.31 -13.16 -8.50
CA SER A 73 -8.96 -13.15 -9.80
C SER A 73 -8.75 -11.81 -10.49
N TYR A 74 -8.42 -11.86 -11.79
CA TYR A 74 -8.14 -10.68 -12.61
C TYR A 74 -9.38 -10.17 -13.37
N LYS A 75 -10.58 -10.61 -13.00
CA LYS A 75 -11.82 -10.04 -13.50
C LYS A 75 -12.06 -8.67 -12.89
N ARG A 76 -12.52 -7.72 -13.70
CA ARG A 76 -12.65 -6.29 -13.31
C ARG A 76 -13.34 -6.07 -11.95
N LYS A 77 -14.46 -6.76 -11.70
CA LYS A 77 -15.22 -6.60 -10.44
C LYS A 77 -14.45 -7.13 -9.23
N GLU A 78 -13.76 -8.25 -9.38
CA GLU A 78 -13.00 -8.91 -8.32
C GLU A 78 -11.71 -8.15 -8.01
N LEU A 79 -11.04 -7.60 -9.04
CA LEU A 79 -9.89 -6.70 -8.85
C LEU A 79 -10.28 -5.42 -8.10
N LEU A 80 -11.45 -4.85 -8.40
CA LEU A 80 -11.93 -3.67 -7.68
C LEU A 80 -12.15 -3.99 -6.19
N ALA A 81 -12.75 -5.14 -5.88
CA ALA A 81 -12.95 -5.60 -4.51
C ALA A 81 -11.61 -5.89 -3.80
N LEU A 82 -10.65 -6.50 -4.50
CA LEU A 82 -9.29 -6.74 -3.96
C LEU A 82 -8.60 -5.42 -3.61
N ARG A 83 -8.60 -4.45 -4.54
CA ARG A 83 -7.91 -3.16 -4.35
C ARG A 83 -8.50 -2.31 -3.23
N ALA A 84 -9.77 -2.49 -2.93
CA ALA A 84 -10.39 -1.90 -1.75
C ALA A 84 -9.86 -2.50 -0.43
N LYS A 85 -9.44 -3.77 -0.45
CA LYS A 85 -8.94 -4.52 0.72
C LYS A 85 -7.43 -4.56 0.83
N VAL A 86 -6.73 -4.49 -0.30
CA VAL A 86 -5.26 -4.47 -0.40
C VAL A 86 -4.87 -3.15 -1.06
N GLY A 87 -4.73 -2.10 -0.27
CA GLY A 87 -4.34 -0.78 -0.75
C GLY A 87 -2.84 -0.65 -0.99
N ILE A 88 -2.44 0.21 -1.91
CA ILE A 88 -1.03 0.51 -2.17
C ILE A 88 -0.80 2.02 -2.20
N VAL A 89 0.22 2.47 -1.48
CA VAL A 89 0.74 3.85 -1.50
C VAL A 89 2.09 3.83 -2.21
N PHE A 90 2.17 4.51 -3.34
CA PHE A 90 3.38 4.56 -4.15
C PHE A 90 4.48 5.43 -3.52
N GLN A 91 5.73 5.13 -3.86
CA GLN A 91 6.89 5.93 -3.47
C GLN A 91 6.72 7.39 -3.88
N ASP A 92 6.35 7.62 -5.14
CA ASP A 92 6.08 8.93 -5.72
C ASP A 92 4.58 9.24 -5.65
N PRO A 93 4.13 10.19 -4.79
CA PRO A 93 2.73 10.53 -4.67
C PRO A 93 2.13 11.17 -5.95
N ASP A 94 2.94 11.78 -6.81
CA ASP A 94 2.47 12.37 -8.07
C ASP A 94 2.02 11.30 -9.09
N LYS A 95 2.36 10.03 -8.87
CA LYS A 95 1.83 8.90 -9.64
C LYS A 95 0.48 8.40 -9.13
N GLN A 96 0.07 8.82 -7.94
CA GLN A 96 -1.18 8.42 -7.30
C GLN A 96 -2.22 9.53 -7.35
N LEU A 97 -1.82 10.79 -7.04
CA LEU A 97 -2.71 11.91 -6.85
C LEU A 97 -2.97 12.66 -8.16
N PHE A 98 -4.24 12.86 -8.53
CA PHE A 98 -4.61 13.47 -9.81
C PHE A 98 -5.82 14.42 -9.75
N SER A 99 -6.55 14.48 -8.63
CA SER A 99 -7.81 15.25 -8.53
C SER A 99 -7.55 16.76 -8.36
N ALA A 100 -8.58 17.55 -8.62
CA ALA A 100 -8.52 19.01 -8.51
C ALA A 100 -8.43 19.51 -7.07
N SER A 101 -8.86 18.73 -6.08
CA SER A 101 -8.74 19.04 -4.66
C SER A 101 -8.50 17.80 -3.81
N VAL A 102 -7.97 17.99 -2.60
CA VAL A 102 -7.72 16.91 -1.62
C VAL A 102 -8.99 16.15 -1.26
N GLU A 103 -10.09 16.87 -1.02
CA GLU A 103 -11.38 16.23 -0.70
C GLU A 103 -11.89 15.35 -1.84
N GLN A 104 -11.73 15.78 -3.09
CA GLN A 104 -12.09 14.99 -4.26
C GLN A 104 -11.20 13.76 -4.42
N GLU A 105 -9.89 13.91 -4.15
CA GLU A 105 -8.93 12.81 -4.19
C GLU A 105 -9.34 11.69 -3.23
N ILE A 106 -9.48 12.02 -1.93
CA ILE A 106 -9.84 11.04 -0.91
C ILE A 106 -11.23 10.43 -1.18
N SER A 107 -12.17 11.21 -1.75
CA SER A 107 -13.51 10.72 -2.09
C SER A 107 -13.53 9.76 -3.29
N PHE A 108 -12.53 9.80 -4.16
CA PHE A 108 -12.55 9.10 -5.44
C PHE A 108 -12.65 7.58 -5.27
N GLY A 109 -11.79 6.99 -4.43
CA GLY A 109 -11.74 5.54 -4.22
C GLY A 109 -13.05 4.99 -3.66
N ILE A 110 -13.53 5.57 -2.57
CA ILE A 110 -14.74 5.10 -1.88
C ILE A 110 -16.01 5.27 -2.72
N LEU A 111 -16.10 6.33 -3.51
CA LEU A 111 -17.24 6.53 -4.43
C LEU A 111 -17.23 5.52 -5.58
N ASN A 112 -16.07 5.14 -6.09
CA ASN A 112 -15.94 4.11 -7.11
C ASN A 112 -16.32 2.70 -6.62
N LEU A 113 -16.29 2.47 -5.31
CA LEU A 113 -16.82 1.24 -4.70
C LEU A 113 -18.37 1.23 -4.64
N GLY A 114 -19.04 2.31 -5.05
CA GLY A 114 -20.49 2.42 -5.04
C GLY A 114 -21.08 2.70 -3.67
N VAL A 115 -20.28 3.18 -2.72
CA VAL A 115 -20.77 3.62 -1.41
C VAL A 115 -21.67 4.86 -1.58
N ALA A 116 -22.78 4.92 -0.83
CA ALA A 116 -23.71 6.05 -0.88
C ALA A 116 -22.98 7.37 -0.54
N LYS A 117 -23.33 8.46 -1.23
CA LYS A 117 -22.63 9.74 -1.11
C LYS A 117 -22.55 10.28 0.31
N GLU A 118 -23.63 10.16 1.08
CA GLU A 118 -23.69 10.60 2.47
C GLU A 118 -22.74 9.80 3.36
N GLN A 119 -22.71 8.49 3.18
CA GLN A 119 -21.79 7.61 3.90
C GLN A 119 -20.33 7.88 3.49
N ALA A 120 -20.06 8.00 2.18
CA ALA A 120 -18.74 8.33 1.68
C ALA A 120 -18.24 9.67 2.25
N ARG A 121 -19.11 10.68 2.35
CA ARG A 121 -18.77 11.97 2.96
C ARG A 121 -18.38 11.84 4.43
N THR A 122 -19.10 11.03 5.20
CA THR A 122 -18.77 10.78 6.61
C THR A 122 -17.42 10.10 6.77
N GLU A 123 -17.15 9.07 5.97
CA GLU A 123 -15.86 8.35 5.98
C GLU A 123 -14.69 9.26 5.58
N VAL A 124 -14.89 10.10 4.56
CA VAL A 124 -13.89 11.07 4.10
C VAL A 124 -13.59 12.10 5.20
N GLU A 125 -14.63 12.66 5.84
CA GLU A 125 -14.44 13.61 6.94
C GLU A 125 -13.67 12.98 8.09
N GLN A 126 -14.03 11.77 8.50
CA GLN A 126 -13.37 11.05 9.58
C GLN A 126 -11.88 10.83 9.29
N VAL A 127 -11.53 10.36 8.08
CA VAL A 127 -10.13 10.12 7.69
C VAL A 127 -9.36 11.44 7.60
N MET A 128 -9.98 12.52 7.12
CA MET A 128 -9.36 13.83 7.04
C MET A 128 -9.07 14.43 8.43
N GLU A 129 -9.95 14.21 9.40
CA GLU A 129 -9.73 14.60 10.82
C GLU A 129 -8.60 13.76 11.43
N GLU A 130 -8.66 12.42 11.27
CA GLU A 130 -7.68 11.49 11.83
C GLU A 130 -6.25 11.76 11.34
N LEU A 131 -6.10 12.15 10.07
CA LEU A 131 -4.82 12.43 9.45
C LEU A 131 -4.48 13.94 9.38
N GLU A 132 -5.21 14.80 10.09
CA GLU A 132 -4.98 16.27 10.16
C GLU A 132 -4.96 16.96 8.79
N ILE A 133 -5.79 16.48 7.84
CA ILE A 133 -5.87 16.97 6.45
C ILE A 133 -6.88 18.12 6.28
N VAL A 134 -7.82 18.27 7.22
CA VAL A 134 -8.91 19.27 7.17
C VAL A 134 -8.45 20.69 6.81
N PRO A 135 -7.30 21.21 7.32
CA PRO A 135 -6.86 22.57 7.02
C PRO A 135 -6.56 22.86 5.55
N PHE A 136 -6.30 21.82 4.75
CA PHE A 136 -5.97 21.96 3.33
C PHE A 136 -6.89 21.15 2.39
N ARG A 137 -8.06 20.73 2.88
CA ARG A 137 -9.04 19.92 2.15
C ARG A 137 -9.43 20.46 0.75
N LYS A 138 -9.50 21.78 0.59
CA LYS A 138 -9.88 22.44 -0.67
C LYS A 138 -8.68 22.77 -1.57
N ARG A 139 -7.45 22.53 -1.11
CA ARG A 139 -6.27 22.82 -1.90
C ARG A 139 -6.13 21.85 -3.08
N PRO A 140 -5.64 22.34 -4.23
CA PRO A 140 -5.26 21.46 -5.32
C PRO A 140 -4.14 20.51 -4.90
N VAL A 141 -4.22 19.23 -5.28
CA VAL A 141 -3.23 18.22 -4.86
C VAL A 141 -1.81 18.54 -5.35
N HIS A 142 -1.68 19.16 -6.53
CA HIS A 142 -0.38 19.57 -7.06
C HIS A 142 0.29 20.72 -6.28
N ALA A 143 -0.49 21.48 -5.48
CA ALA A 143 0.02 22.61 -4.68
C ALA A 143 0.40 22.20 -3.24
N LEU A 144 0.40 20.91 -2.94
CA LEU A 144 0.77 20.38 -1.63
C LEU A 144 2.29 20.19 -1.51
N SER A 145 2.82 20.27 -0.27
CA SER A 145 4.19 19.84 0.03
C SER A 145 4.32 18.31 -0.09
N GLY A 146 5.54 17.79 -0.22
CA GLY A 146 5.79 16.35 -0.31
C GLY A 146 5.17 15.57 0.86
N GLY A 147 5.31 16.06 2.10
CA GLY A 147 4.69 15.45 3.26
C GLY A 147 3.15 15.47 3.22
N GLN A 148 2.55 16.60 2.82
CA GLN A 148 1.09 16.69 2.63
C GLN A 148 0.59 15.75 1.53
N LYS A 149 1.31 15.64 0.41
CA LYS A 149 0.97 14.67 -0.64
C LYS A 149 1.00 13.24 -0.10
N LYS A 150 1.98 12.89 0.73
CA LYS A 150 2.06 11.56 1.34
C LYS A 150 0.90 11.31 2.32
N GLN A 151 0.52 12.30 3.14
CA GLN A 151 -0.68 12.20 3.98
C GLN A 151 -1.94 11.91 3.15
N VAL A 152 -2.14 12.66 2.07
CA VAL A 152 -3.29 12.48 1.17
C VAL A 152 -3.25 11.10 0.48
N SER A 153 -2.07 10.63 0.04
CA SER A 153 -1.92 9.30 -0.57
C SER A 153 -2.29 8.17 0.41
N ILE A 154 -1.99 8.32 1.69
CA ILE A 154 -2.38 7.35 2.72
C ILE A 154 -3.89 7.45 2.98
N ALA A 155 -4.44 8.67 3.08
CA ALA A 155 -5.86 8.92 3.30
C ALA A 155 -6.75 8.35 2.19
N ASP A 156 -6.30 8.48 0.93
CA ASP A 156 -6.97 7.94 -0.27
C ASP A 156 -7.17 6.42 -0.21
N ILE A 157 -6.23 5.72 0.42
CA ILE A 157 -6.33 4.28 0.64
C ILE A 157 -7.13 3.96 1.91
N LEU A 158 -6.87 4.68 3.00
CA LEU A 158 -7.46 4.40 4.31
C LEU A 158 -8.98 4.57 4.34
N VAL A 159 -9.52 5.52 3.57
CA VAL A 159 -10.97 5.77 3.46
C VAL A 159 -11.76 4.55 2.96
N MET A 160 -11.12 3.63 2.23
CA MET A 160 -11.71 2.38 1.77
C MET A 160 -11.71 1.26 2.82
N ARG A 161 -11.16 1.52 4.02
CA ARG A 161 -11.02 0.56 5.13
C ARG A 161 -10.34 -0.73 4.68
N PRO A 162 -9.07 -0.66 4.25
CA PRO A 162 -8.32 -1.81 3.78
C PRO A 162 -7.98 -2.77 4.93
N GLU A 163 -7.75 -4.03 4.60
CA GLU A 163 -7.23 -5.05 5.52
C GLU A 163 -5.70 -5.14 5.45
N ILE A 164 -5.15 -4.77 4.28
CA ILE A 164 -3.70 -4.67 4.05
C ILE A 164 -3.40 -3.31 3.43
N ILE A 165 -2.39 -2.62 3.96
CA ILE A 165 -1.78 -1.45 3.34
C ILE A 165 -0.36 -1.79 2.94
N ILE A 166 -0.05 -1.55 1.67
CA ILE A 166 1.29 -1.67 1.11
C ILE A 166 1.88 -0.27 0.96
N LEU A 167 3.05 -0.03 1.54
CA LEU A 167 3.74 1.24 1.53
C LEU A 167 5.09 1.07 0.82
N ASP A 168 5.20 1.61 -0.39
CA ASP A 168 6.46 1.56 -1.13
C ASP A 168 7.29 2.80 -0.81
N GLU A 169 8.29 2.65 0.05
CA GLU A 169 9.19 3.70 0.54
C GLU A 169 8.45 4.98 0.99
N PRO A 170 7.56 4.91 1.97
CA PRO A 170 6.64 6.00 2.30
C PRO A 170 7.34 7.27 2.80
N ALA A 171 8.52 7.15 3.40
CA ALA A 171 9.32 8.26 3.92
C ALA A 171 10.42 8.75 2.96
N ALA A 172 10.54 8.15 1.77
CA ALA A 172 11.58 8.54 0.82
C ALA A 172 11.47 10.02 0.42
N ALA A 173 12.62 10.70 0.36
CA ALA A 173 12.75 12.12 0.00
C ALA A 173 11.98 13.11 0.91
N LEU A 174 11.56 12.70 2.10
CA LEU A 174 10.99 13.57 3.12
C LEU A 174 12.09 14.10 4.06
N ASP A 175 11.87 15.28 4.60
CA ASP A 175 12.69 15.80 5.69
C ASP A 175 12.39 15.04 7.01
N PRO A 176 13.25 15.16 8.04
CA PRO A 176 13.09 14.39 9.28
C PRO A 176 11.75 14.62 10.01
N LYS A 177 11.15 15.80 9.89
CA LYS A 177 9.85 16.10 10.51
C LYS A 177 8.72 15.32 9.81
N HIS A 178 8.70 15.35 8.50
CA HIS A 178 7.68 14.65 7.72
C HIS A 178 7.90 13.12 7.75
N THR A 179 9.15 12.66 7.81
CA THR A 179 9.46 11.24 8.04
C THR A 179 8.85 10.74 9.34
N ARG A 180 9.05 11.47 10.46
CA ARG A 180 8.46 11.13 11.75
C ARG A 180 6.93 11.07 11.67
N MET A 181 6.30 12.06 11.06
CA MET A 181 4.86 12.12 10.89
C MET A 181 4.34 10.89 10.11
N VAL A 182 5.01 10.49 9.03
CA VAL A 182 4.62 9.28 8.26
C VAL A 182 4.78 8.01 9.11
N ASN A 183 5.88 7.90 9.87
CA ASN A 183 6.09 6.75 10.75
C ASN A 183 5.00 6.66 11.84
N GLU A 184 4.64 7.78 12.48
CA GLU A 184 3.54 7.84 13.45
C GLU A 184 2.18 7.44 12.84
N MET A 185 1.93 7.81 11.57
CA MET A 185 0.74 7.34 10.85
C MET A 185 0.78 5.82 10.66
N VAL A 186 1.92 5.27 10.24
CA VAL A 186 2.08 3.81 10.04
C VAL A 186 1.87 3.06 11.36
N ASP A 187 2.37 3.59 12.48
CA ASP A 187 2.17 3.00 13.81
C ASP A 187 0.67 2.95 14.17
N LYS A 188 -0.07 4.07 13.96
CA LYS A 188 -1.52 4.12 14.18
C LYS A 188 -2.28 3.08 13.33
N LEU A 189 -1.90 2.87 12.06
CA LEU A 189 -2.52 1.87 11.20
C LEU A 189 -2.36 0.46 11.77
N THR A 190 -1.18 0.15 12.30
CA THR A 190 -0.91 -1.17 12.92
C THR A 190 -1.65 -1.36 14.24
N GLU A 191 -1.78 -0.31 15.05
CA GLU A 191 -2.58 -0.33 16.28
C GLU A 191 -4.07 -0.60 16.01
N GLN A 192 -4.57 -0.19 14.85
CA GLN A 192 -5.93 -0.49 14.38
C GLN A 192 -6.08 -1.93 13.84
N GLY A 193 -5.01 -2.72 13.85
CA GLY A 193 -5.01 -4.11 13.40
C GLY A 193 -4.90 -4.28 11.88
N ILE A 194 -4.56 -3.23 11.14
CA ILE A 194 -4.30 -3.29 9.71
C ILE A 194 -2.95 -3.99 9.48
N THR A 195 -2.92 -4.94 8.55
CA THR A 195 -1.67 -5.57 8.11
C THR A 195 -0.87 -4.59 7.26
N VAL A 196 0.40 -4.39 7.57
CA VAL A 196 1.24 -3.43 6.84
C VAL A 196 2.43 -4.13 6.20
N LEU A 197 2.57 -3.98 4.87
CA LEU A 197 3.76 -4.34 4.12
C LEU A 197 4.49 -3.06 3.72
N MET A 198 5.74 -2.88 4.14
CA MET A 198 6.45 -1.64 3.90
C MET A 198 7.84 -1.89 3.32
N ALA A 199 8.12 -1.35 2.12
CA ALA A 199 9.50 -1.25 1.66
C ALA A 199 10.15 -0.03 2.31
N THR A 200 11.35 -0.22 2.83
CA THR A 200 12.14 0.87 3.40
C THR A 200 13.65 0.59 3.27
N HIS A 201 14.42 1.66 3.20
CA HIS A 201 15.89 1.63 3.29
C HIS A 201 16.39 2.00 4.70
N ASP A 202 15.51 2.43 5.59
CA ASP A 202 15.80 2.75 6.98
C ASP A 202 15.86 1.45 7.81
N MET A 203 17.07 0.95 8.03
CA MET A 203 17.32 -0.29 8.76
C MET A 203 16.92 -0.16 10.23
N ASP A 204 17.22 0.97 10.85
CA ASP A 204 16.97 1.19 12.27
C ASP A 204 15.46 1.22 12.54
N TYR A 205 14.71 1.91 11.69
CA TYR A 205 13.25 1.93 11.78
C TYR A 205 12.65 0.56 11.49
N ALA A 206 13.07 -0.13 10.42
CA ALA A 206 12.58 -1.45 10.08
C ALA A 206 12.79 -2.45 11.22
N TYR A 207 13.97 -2.44 11.83
CA TYR A 207 14.31 -3.35 12.92
C TYR A 207 13.53 -3.08 14.21
N ALA A 208 13.24 -1.82 14.51
CA ALA A 208 12.46 -1.44 15.67
C ALA A 208 10.95 -1.66 15.50
N TRP A 209 10.46 -1.55 14.26
CA TRP A 209 9.03 -1.52 13.96
C TRP A 209 8.46 -2.87 13.54
N ALA A 210 9.17 -3.65 12.70
CA ALA A 210 8.63 -4.82 12.03
C ALA A 210 8.58 -6.06 12.94
N ASP A 211 7.52 -6.87 12.77
CA ASP A 211 7.44 -8.22 13.33
C ASP A 211 8.24 -9.21 12.49
N GLU A 212 8.37 -8.92 11.17
CA GLU A 212 9.09 -9.75 10.20
C GLU A 212 9.82 -8.89 9.18
N ILE A 213 11.06 -9.26 8.84
CA ILE A 213 11.86 -8.60 7.81
C ILE A 213 12.10 -9.57 6.66
N VAL A 214 11.68 -9.16 5.47
CA VAL A 214 11.89 -9.88 4.20
C VAL A 214 13.04 -9.23 3.45
N LEU A 215 14.13 -9.98 3.26
CA LEU A 215 15.28 -9.53 2.47
C LEU A 215 15.11 -9.98 1.02
N MET A 216 14.93 -9.04 0.11
CA MET A 216 14.81 -9.32 -1.32
C MET A 216 16.12 -9.08 -2.06
N LYS A 217 16.53 -10.08 -2.84
CA LYS A 217 17.68 -10.00 -3.72
C LYS A 217 17.40 -10.72 -5.04
N ASP A 218 17.64 -10.03 -6.16
CA ASP A 218 17.51 -10.61 -7.51
C ASP A 218 16.16 -11.29 -7.78
N GLY A 219 15.06 -10.71 -7.26
CA GLY A 219 13.70 -11.20 -7.46
C GLY A 219 13.29 -12.37 -6.55
N LYS A 220 14.06 -12.63 -5.51
CA LYS A 220 13.81 -13.69 -4.50
C LYS A 220 13.82 -13.11 -3.12
#